data_6401845cf687d1808ca00b8d28f442a9
#
_entry.id   6401845cf687d1808ca00b8d28f442a9
#
_cell.length_a   1.000
_cell.length_b   1.000
_cell.length_c   1.000
_cell.angle_alpha   90.00
_cell.angle_beta   90.00
_cell.angle_gamma   90.00
#
_symmetry.space_group_name_H-M   'P 1'
#
loop_
_entity.id
_entity.type
_entity.pdbx_description
1 polymer ?
#
loop_
_entity_poly.entity_id
_entity_poly.type
_entity_poly.pdbx_seq_one_letter_code
_entity_poly.pdbx_strand_id
1 'polypeptide(L)'
;MTKKTGTDGEVTVIKKRGGGGKNSPVIGNNGLILEPGDNTKILEVNMALLNFPNIDMKDVEQVKQRLNDYFMLYAQADLKPTVVGMAIALNGHSRQWLWAVTHDRPLGGRGNEVSLPLEVTNTIKRAYFLMENQWETYMNSGKINPVSGIFLGKNNFGYQDKTEYVVTPNVQQDNDYNADDIRS
;
A
#
# COMPACT_ATOMS: atom_id res chain seq x y z
N MET A 1 -2.44 -16.87 -29.36
CA MET A 1 -2.90 -18.12 -30.05
C MET A 1 -1.71 -18.67 -30.82
N THR A 2 -1.23 -19.85 -30.44
CA THR A 2 -0.13 -20.51 -31.18
C THR A 2 -0.78 -21.54 -32.11
N LYS A 3 -0.55 -21.42 -33.43
CA LYS A 3 -0.99 -22.41 -34.43
C LYS A 3 0.08 -23.46 -34.61
N LYS A 4 -0.25 -24.74 -34.49
CA LYS A 4 0.57 -25.85 -34.96
C LYS A 4 -0.13 -26.53 -36.11
N THR A 5 0.52 -26.72 -37.23
CA THR A 5 0.04 -27.51 -38.37
C THR A 5 0.45 -28.97 -38.16
N GLY A 6 -0.53 -29.86 -38.17
CA GLY A 6 -0.30 -31.29 -38.22
C GLY A 6 -0.11 -31.76 -39.68
N THR A 7 0.37 -32.97 -39.86
CA THR A 7 0.75 -33.59 -41.16
C THR A 7 -0.42 -33.73 -42.16
N ASP A 8 -1.68 -33.53 -41.76
CA ASP A 8 -2.86 -33.69 -42.59
C ASP A 8 -3.60 -32.38 -42.92
N GLY A 9 -2.96 -31.23 -42.76
CA GLY A 9 -3.53 -29.94 -43.15
C GLY A 9 -4.66 -29.44 -42.21
N GLU A 10 -5.00 -30.15 -41.17
CA GLU A 10 -6.01 -29.74 -40.21
C GLU A 10 -5.38 -28.79 -39.16
N VAL A 11 -5.87 -27.56 -39.10
CA VAL A 11 -5.41 -26.56 -38.14
C VAL A 11 -6.09 -26.79 -36.80
N THR A 12 -5.41 -27.49 -35.91
CA THR A 12 -5.89 -27.65 -34.55
C THR A 12 -5.57 -26.39 -33.72
N VAL A 13 -6.61 -25.67 -33.33
CA VAL A 13 -6.46 -24.52 -32.42
C VAL A 13 -6.25 -25.06 -31.01
N ILE A 14 -5.01 -25.10 -30.55
CA ILE A 14 -4.73 -25.43 -29.15
C ILE A 14 -5.16 -24.25 -28.28
N LYS A 15 -6.29 -24.39 -27.59
CA LYS A 15 -6.66 -23.48 -26.50
C LYS A 15 -5.59 -23.60 -25.42
N LYS A 16 -4.78 -22.55 -25.24
CA LYS A 16 -3.92 -22.43 -24.07
C LYS A 16 -4.79 -22.65 -22.83
N ARG A 17 -4.56 -23.72 -22.09
CA ARG A 17 -5.12 -23.87 -20.75
C ARG A 17 -4.60 -22.69 -19.97
N GLY A 18 -5.46 -21.71 -19.68
CA GLY A 18 -5.16 -20.63 -18.75
C GLY A 18 -4.85 -21.24 -17.39
N GLY A 19 -3.58 -21.24 -17.04
CA GLY A 19 -3.15 -21.63 -15.69
C GLY A 19 -3.64 -20.56 -14.73
N GLY A 20 -4.45 -20.95 -13.77
CA GLY A 20 -4.99 -20.05 -12.73
C GLY A 20 -6.41 -19.57 -13.04
N GLY A 21 -7.35 -19.88 -12.17
CA GLY A 21 -8.72 -19.40 -12.27
C GLY A 21 -8.75 -17.87 -12.28
N LYS A 22 -9.71 -17.31 -13.01
CA LYS A 22 -9.96 -15.86 -13.13
C LYS A 22 -10.09 -15.12 -11.78
N ASN A 23 -10.23 -15.86 -10.70
CA ASN A 23 -10.43 -15.38 -9.34
C ASN A 23 -9.20 -15.51 -8.42
N SER A 24 -8.03 -15.88 -8.95
CA SER A 24 -6.82 -15.86 -8.11
C SER A 24 -6.40 -14.43 -7.81
N PRO A 25 -6.35 -14.00 -6.55
CA PRO A 25 -5.91 -12.65 -6.19
C PRO A 25 -4.44 -12.38 -6.56
N VAL A 26 -3.68 -13.45 -6.86
CA VAL A 26 -2.26 -13.37 -7.24
C VAL A 26 -2.08 -13.39 -8.77
N ILE A 27 -2.92 -14.13 -9.49
CA ILE A 27 -2.71 -14.42 -10.93
C ILE A 27 -3.87 -13.92 -11.78
N GLY A 28 -5.06 -13.81 -11.23
CA GLY A 28 -6.27 -13.46 -11.95
C GLY A 28 -6.50 -11.96 -12.03
N ASN A 29 -5.54 -11.22 -12.57
CA ASN A 29 -5.68 -9.79 -12.53
C ASN A 29 -6.00 -9.18 -13.89
N ASN A 30 -7.28 -9.04 -14.17
CA ASN A 30 -7.76 -8.26 -15.32
C ASN A 30 -7.45 -6.75 -15.18
N GLY A 31 -6.82 -6.31 -14.09
CA GLY A 31 -6.55 -4.92 -13.79
C GLY A 31 -5.08 -4.51 -13.84
N LEU A 32 -4.16 -5.42 -14.21
CA LEU A 32 -2.72 -5.12 -14.29
C LEU A 32 -2.19 -5.01 -15.73
N ILE A 33 -3.05 -5.05 -16.72
CA ILE A 33 -2.62 -4.73 -18.09
C ILE A 33 -2.67 -3.21 -18.18
N LEU A 34 -1.49 -2.59 -18.24
CA LEU A 34 -1.39 -1.18 -18.58
C LEU A 34 -1.93 -0.99 -20.00
N GLU A 35 -2.90 -0.12 -20.13
CA GLU A 35 -3.38 0.29 -21.45
C GLU A 35 -2.34 1.18 -22.13
N PRO A 36 -2.32 1.26 -23.46
CA PRO A 36 -1.43 2.18 -24.16
C PRO A 36 -1.62 3.62 -23.65
N GLY A 37 -0.54 4.22 -23.16
CA GLY A 37 -0.54 5.58 -22.59
C GLY A 37 -0.59 5.65 -21.05
N ASP A 38 -0.96 4.60 -20.33
CA ASP A 38 -0.98 4.62 -18.87
C ASP A 38 0.40 4.87 -18.27
N ASN A 39 1.44 4.23 -18.82
CA ASN A 39 2.80 4.46 -18.35
C ASN A 39 3.27 5.91 -18.62
N THR A 40 2.83 6.50 -19.71
CA THR A 40 3.12 7.91 -20.03
C THR A 40 2.50 8.83 -18.99
N LYS A 41 1.22 8.66 -18.66
CA LYS A 41 0.54 9.44 -17.62
C LYS A 41 1.21 9.32 -16.26
N ILE A 42 1.61 8.10 -15.87
CA ILE A 42 2.31 7.85 -14.61
C ILE A 42 3.64 8.62 -14.58
N LEU A 43 4.40 8.58 -15.67
CA LEU A 43 5.68 9.29 -15.75
C LEU A 43 5.48 10.80 -15.76
N GLU A 44 4.50 11.34 -16.48
CA GLU A 44 4.17 12.77 -16.50
C GLU A 44 3.85 13.29 -15.10
N VAL A 45 3.00 12.58 -14.33
CA VAL A 45 2.70 12.94 -12.95
C VAL A 45 3.95 12.89 -12.07
N ASN A 46 4.77 11.86 -12.19
CA ASN A 46 6.01 11.74 -11.41
C ASN A 46 7.02 12.85 -11.76
N MET A 47 7.13 13.22 -13.03
CA MET A 47 7.98 14.34 -13.47
C MET A 47 7.43 15.69 -12.98
N ALA A 48 6.11 15.87 -12.97
CA ALA A 48 5.50 17.07 -12.42
C ALA A 48 5.78 17.21 -10.91
N LEU A 49 5.68 16.10 -10.16
CA LEU A 49 6.01 16.06 -8.73
C LEU A 49 7.49 16.44 -8.47
N LEU A 50 8.40 15.90 -9.29
CA LEU A 50 9.83 16.18 -9.17
C LEU A 50 10.13 17.67 -9.41
N ASN A 51 9.36 18.32 -10.28
CA ASN A 51 9.54 19.71 -10.66
C ASN A 51 8.78 20.69 -9.76
N PHE A 52 8.08 20.24 -8.73
CA PHE A 52 7.44 21.14 -7.79
C PHE A 52 8.49 22.04 -7.11
N PRO A 53 8.31 23.38 -7.09
CA PRO A 53 9.21 24.27 -6.39
C PRO A 53 9.16 24.01 -4.88
N ASN A 54 10.25 24.23 -4.15
CA ASN A 54 10.23 24.15 -2.70
C ASN A 54 9.30 25.21 -2.10
N ILE A 55 8.65 24.84 -1.00
CA ILE A 55 7.76 25.73 -0.23
C ILE A 55 8.34 25.95 1.19
N ASP A 56 7.90 26.98 1.87
CA ASP A 56 8.17 27.10 3.30
C ASP A 56 7.28 26.13 4.08
N MET A 57 7.90 25.09 4.63
CA MET A 57 7.19 24.09 5.43
C MET A 57 6.70 24.62 6.79
N LYS A 58 7.00 25.86 7.15
CA LYS A 58 6.44 26.53 8.34
C LYS A 58 5.22 27.38 8.02
N ASP A 59 4.98 27.67 6.76
CA ASP A 59 3.81 28.41 6.27
C ASP A 59 2.66 27.45 5.96
N VAL A 60 1.62 27.49 6.78
CA VAL A 60 0.46 26.61 6.64
C VAL A 60 -0.28 26.78 5.33
N GLU A 61 -0.36 28.00 4.80
CA GLU A 61 -1.08 28.26 3.55
C GLU A 61 -0.31 27.71 2.35
N GLN A 62 1.01 27.81 2.34
CA GLN A 62 1.82 27.19 1.29
C GLN A 62 1.72 25.66 1.34
N VAL A 63 1.68 25.07 2.55
CA VAL A 63 1.49 23.61 2.71
C VAL A 63 0.09 23.18 2.25
N LYS A 64 -0.97 23.91 2.60
CA LYS A 64 -2.32 23.63 2.11
C LYS A 64 -2.41 23.69 0.59
N GLN A 65 -1.88 24.77 0.00
CA GLN A 65 -1.87 24.92 -1.45
C GLN A 65 -1.10 23.78 -2.13
N ARG A 66 0.07 23.41 -1.61
CA ARG A 66 0.87 22.33 -2.14
C ARG A 66 0.14 20.97 -2.10
N LEU A 67 -0.55 20.67 -1.00
CA LEU A 67 -1.34 19.45 -0.88
C LEU A 67 -2.53 19.45 -1.84
N ASN A 68 -3.18 20.60 -2.03
CA ASN A 68 -4.22 20.74 -3.04
C ASN A 68 -3.67 20.48 -4.44
N ASP A 69 -2.54 21.11 -4.81
CA ASP A 69 -1.91 20.93 -6.12
C ASP A 69 -1.53 19.46 -6.35
N TYR A 70 -1.03 18.78 -5.31
CA TYR A 70 -0.73 17.37 -5.34
C TYR A 70 -1.97 16.52 -5.68
N PHE A 71 -3.08 16.70 -4.96
CA PHE A 71 -4.29 15.93 -5.21
C PHE A 71 -4.91 16.26 -6.58
N MET A 72 -4.89 17.53 -6.97
CA MET A 72 -5.40 17.96 -8.28
C MET A 72 -4.59 17.40 -9.43
N LEU A 73 -3.26 17.30 -9.30
CA LEU A 73 -2.39 16.67 -10.30
C LEU A 73 -2.79 15.21 -10.56
N TYR A 74 -3.02 14.45 -9.49
CA TYR A 74 -3.47 13.06 -9.62
C TYR A 74 -4.90 12.94 -10.16
N ALA A 75 -5.80 13.83 -9.73
CA ALA A 75 -7.19 13.84 -10.20
C ALA A 75 -7.29 14.16 -11.69
N GLN A 76 -6.50 15.12 -12.19
CA GLN A 76 -6.47 15.50 -13.61
C GLN A 76 -5.91 14.38 -14.49
N ALA A 77 -4.97 13.60 -13.97
CA ALA A 77 -4.39 12.46 -14.69
C ALA A 77 -5.25 11.18 -14.57
N ASP A 78 -6.34 11.20 -13.79
CA ASP A 78 -7.14 10.01 -13.43
C ASP A 78 -6.28 8.89 -12.82
N LEU A 79 -5.34 9.27 -11.96
CA LEU A 79 -4.45 8.35 -11.25
C LEU A 79 -4.74 8.34 -9.75
N LYS A 80 -4.41 7.24 -9.11
CA LYS A 80 -4.53 7.09 -7.65
C LYS A 80 -3.34 7.77 -6.96
N PRO A 81 -3.56 8.74 -6.04
CA PRO A 81 -2.49 9.36 -5.29
C PRO A 81 -1.76 8.34 -4.40
N THR A 82 -0.48 8.58 -4.15
CA THR A 82 0.38 7.66 -3.40
C THR A 82 1.01 8.35 -2.18
N VAL A 83 1.21 7.60 -1.10
CA VAL A 83 1.86 8.14 0.11
C VAL A 83 3.27 8.68 -0.19
N VAL A 84 4.01 7.99 -1.06
CA VAL A 84 5.33 8.45 -1.51
C VAL A 84 5.23 9.72 -2.33
N GLY A 85 4.26 9.81 -3.23
CA GLY A 85 4.01 11.03 -4.02
C GLY A 85 3.71 12.24 -3.15
N MET A 86 2.92 12.06 -2.08
CA MET A 86 2.65 13.13 -1.11
C MET A 86 3.94 13.58 -0.40
N ALA A 87 4.81 12.66 -0.01
CA ALA A 87 6.09 13.00 0.60
C ALA A 87 7.01 13.76 -0.37
N ILE A 88 7.03 13.38 -1.64
CA ILE A 88 7.77 14.11 -2.70
C ILE A 88 7.20 15.52 -2.88
N ALA A 89 5.87 15.66 -2.95
CA ALA A 89 5.21 16.96 -3.08
C ALA A 89 5.56 17.92 -1.93
N LEU A 90 5.80 17.40 -0.73
CA LEU A 90 6.24 18.15 0.45
C LEU A 90 7.77 18.29 0.48
N ASN A 91 8.36 18.96 -0.51
CA ASN A 91 9.80 19.24 -0.64
C ASN A 91 10.71 18.00 -0.75
N GLY A 92 10.24 16.91 -1.31
CA GLY A 92 11.05 15.73 -1.54
C GLY A 92 11.39 14.94 -0.26
N HIS A 93 10.56 15.04 0.76
CA HIS A 93 10.75 14.27 1.98
C HIS A 93 10.56 12.76 1.76
N SER A 94 11.12 11.96 2.67
CA SER A 94 10.97 10.51 2.62
C SER A 94 9.61 10.05 3.17
N ARG A 95 9.20 8.83 2.82
CA ARG A 95 8.02 8.19 3.40
C ARG A 95 8.15 8.08 4.93
N GLN A 96 9.34 7.80 5.45
CA GLN A 96 9.61 7.70 6.88
C GLN A 96 9.40 9.04 7.59
N TRP A 97 9.80 10.15 6.95
CA TRP A 97 9.54 11.48 7.47
C TRP A 97 8.02 11.73 7.56
N LEU A 98 7.28 11.45 6.48
CA LEU A 98 5.83 11.64 6.46
C LEU A 98 5.15 10.78 7.53
N TRP A 99 5.58 9.54 7.69
CA TRP A 99 5.10 8.65 8.75
C TRP A 99 5.34 9.23 10.14
N ALA A 100 6.54 9.73 10.42
CA ALA A 100 6.89 10.32 11.70
C ALA A 100 6.02 11.55 12.01
N VAL A 101 5.83 12.45 11.02
CA VAL A 101 4.98 13.64 11.18
C VAL A 101 3.53 13.25 11.46
N THR A 102 3.01 12.24 10.78
CA THR A 102 1.59 11.85 10.89
C THR A 102 1.27 11.04 12.15
N HIS A 103 2.29 10.38 12.75
CA HIS A 103 2.13 9.50 13.93
C HIS A 103 2.80 10.06 15.20
N ASP A 104 3.13 11.35 15.23
CA ASP A 104 3.80 12.00 16.37
C ASP A 104 5.07 11.25 16.83
N ARG A 105 5.80 10.69 15.88
CA ARG A 105 7.05 10.01 16.16
C ARG A 105 8.22 10.98 16.03
N PRO A 106 9.23 10.89 16.90
CA PRO A 106 10.42 11.68 16.72
C PRO A 106 11.05 11.36 15.36
N LEU A 107 11.38 12.38 14.60
CA LEU A 107 12.14 12.26 13.37
C LEU A 107 13.54 11.78 13.75
N GLY A 108 13.74 10.46 13.76
CA GLY A 108 14.97 9.84 14.22
C GLY A 108 16.16 10.23 13.36
N GLY A 109 17.08 10.98 13.92
CA GLY A 109 18.37 11.32 13.35
C GLY A 109 18.96 12.55 14.02
N ARG A 110 20.00 12.35 14.81
CA ARG A 110 20.92 13.34 15.41
C ARG A 110 20.63 14.81 15.03
N GLY A 111 19.89 15.51 15.88
CA GLY A 111 20.07 16.97 16.03
C GLY A 111 19.27 17.88 15.09
N ASN A 112 18.49 17.39 14.17
CA ASN A 112 17.60 18.21 13.32
C ASN A 112 16.14 17.79 13.53
N GLU A 113 15.60 18.00 14.71
CA GLU A 113 14.15 18.07 14.90
C GLU A 113 13.70 19.37 14.23
N VAL A 114 13.32 19.27 12.95
CA VAL A 114 12.56 20.34 12.32
C VAL A 114 11.17 20.29 12.94
N SER A 115 11.02 21.02 14.04
CA SER A 115 9.73 21.22 14.69
C SER A 115 8.83 21.98 13.71
N LEU A 116 7.91 21.28 13.08
CA LEU A 116 6.87 21.91 12.27
C LEU A 116 5.86 22.59 13.22
N PRO A 117 5.29 23.73 12.81
CA PRO A 117 4.16 24.31 13.53
C PRO A 117 3.02 23.30 13.65
N LEU A 118 2.31 23.32 14.78
CA LEU A 118 1.20 22.40 15.04
C LEU A 118 0.14 22.44 13.95
N GLU A 119 -0.15 23.62 13.42
CA GLU A 119 -1.14 23.81 12.36
C GLU A 119 -0.72 23.15 11.05
N VAL A 120 0.56 23.24 10.70
CA VAL A 120 1.14 22.53 9.55
C VAL A 120 1.06 21.02 9.76
N THR A 121 1.48 20.53 10.92
CA THR A 121 1.40 19.11 11.27
C THR A 121 -0.03 18.60 11.15
N ASN A 122 -1.01 19.32 11.69
CA ASN A 122 -2.42 18.96 11.60
C ASN A 122 -2.93 18.97 10.15
N THR A 123 -2.46 19.90 9.33
CA THR A 123 -2.80 19.95 7.90
C THR A 123 -2.29 18.73 7.15
N ILE A 124 -1.04 18.35 7.40
CA ILE A 124 -0.43 17.15 6.80
C ILE A 124 -1.16 15.87 7.27
N LYS A 125 -1.48 15.77 8.56
CA LYS A 125 -2.27 14.65 9.11
C LYS A 125 -3.63 14.51 8.44
N ARG A 126 -4.36 15.61 8.25
CA ARG A 126 -5.67 15.59 7.58
C ARG A 126 -5.55 15.12 6.13
N ALA A 127 -4.53 15.56 5.40
CA ALA A 127 -4.28 15.10 4.03
C ALA A 127 -3.92 13.60 3.99
N TYR A 128 -3.13 13.14 4.95
CA TYR A 128 -2.81 11.72 5.07
C TYR A 128 -4.04 10.86 5.36
N PHE A 129 -4.92 11.33 6.25
CA PHE A 129 -6.19 10.68 6.56
C PHE A 129 -7.13 10.63 5.36
N LEU A 130 -7.11 11.68 4.51
CA LEU A 130 -7.84 11.66 3.24
C LEU A 130 -7.35 10.56 2.31
N MET A 131 -6.05 10.30 2.26
CA MET A 131 -5.49 9.20 1.47
C MET A 131 -5.88 7.83 2.01
N GLU A 132 -5.93 7.66 3.33
CA GLU A 132 -6.41 6.44 3.97
C GLU A 132 -7.88 6.18 3.61
N ASN A 133 -8.74 7.18 3.75
CA ASN A 133 -10.15 7.10 3.34
C ASN A 133 -10.31 6.74 1.86
N GLN A 134 -9.48 7.31 1.00
CA GLN A 134 -9.50 6.99 -0.43
C GLN A 134 -9.04 5.55 -0.69
N TRP A 135 -8.03 5.06 0.03
CA TRP A 135 -7.60 3.66 -0.03
C TRP A 135 -8.72 2.71 0.40
N GLU A 136 -9.43 2.98 1.51
CA GLU A 136 -10.60 2.20 1.93
C GLU A 136 -11.70 2.19 0.87
N THR A 137 -11.97 3.34 0.26
CA THR A 137 -12.95 3.46 -0.82
C THR A 137 -12.59 2.57 -2.01
N TYR A 138 -11.31 2.53 -2.40
CA TYR A 138 -10.84 1.65 -3.47
C TYR A 138 -10.90 0.17 -3.08
N MET A 139 -10.60 -0.19 -1.84
CA MET A 139 -10.75 -1.55 -1.33
C MET A 139 -12.22 -1.99 -1.39
N ASN A 140 -13.14 -1.19 -0.86
CA ASN A 140 -14.56 -1.48 -0.80
C ASN A 140 -15.21 -1.55 -2.20
N SER A 141 -14.72 -0.77 -3.15
CA SER A 141 -15.24 -0.76 -4.53
C SER A 141 -14.54 -1.77 -5.47
N GLY A 142 -13.59 -2.55 -4.96
CA GLY A 142 -12.83 -3.52 -5.76
C GLY A 142 -11.91 -2.90 -6.82
N LYS A 143 -11.60 -1.60 -6.70
CA LYS A 143 -10.75 -0.87 -7.64
C LYS A 143 -9.25 -1.02 -7.37
N ILE A 144 -8.86 -1.79 -6.38
CA ILE A 144 -7.48 -2.15 -6.06
C ILE A 144 -7.38 -3.66 -5.90
N ASN A 145 -6.25 -4.22 -6.31
CA ASN A 145 -5.98 -5.63 -6.05
C ASN A 145 -5.98 -5.89 -4.52
N PRO A 146 -6.77 -6.84 -3.99
CA PRO A 146 -6.90 -7.05 -2.56
C PRO A 146 -5.57 -7.33 -1.85
N VAL A 147 -4.68 -8.13 -2.46
CA VAL A 147 -3.37 -8.45 -1.88
C VAL A 147 -2.50 -7.20 -1.79
N SER A 148 -2.40 -6.43 -2.88
CA SER A 148 -1.67 -5.17 -2.88
C SER A 148 -2.29 -4.14 -1.94
N GLY A 149 -3.62 -4.10 -1.87
CA GLY A 149 -4.34 -3.21 -0.98
C GLY A 149 -4.07 -3.50 0.50
N ILE A 150 -4.14 -4.77 0.92
CA ILE A 150 -3.81 -5.20 2.29
C ILE A 150 -2.35 -4.87 2.62
N PHE A 151 -1.42 -5.17 1.70
CA PHE A 151 -0.01 -4.83 1.89
C PHE A 151 0.21 -3.33 2.08
N LEU A 152 -0.41 -2.49 1.25
CA LEU A 152 -0.33 -1.03 1.36
C LEU A 152 -0.99 -0.53 2.64
N GLY A 153 -2.13 -1.08 3.04
CA GLY A 153 -2.81 -0.74 4.29
C GLY A 153 -1.92 -0.97 5.51
N LYS A 154 -1.29 -2.14 5.58
CA LYS A 154 -0.35 -2.47 6.67
C LYS A 154 0.88 -1.56 6.69
N ASN A 155 1.46 -1.27 5.53
CA ASN A 155 2.71 -0.51 5.44
C ASN A 155 2.53 1.01 5.53
N ASN A 156 1.39 1.53 5.08
CA ASN A 156 1.16 2.97 5.03
C ASN A 156 0.26 3.46 6.16
N PHE A 157 -0.74 2.68 6.58
CA PHE A 157 -1.77 3.13 7.53
C PHE A 157 -1.77 2.36 8.86
N GLY A 158 -0.83 1.43 9.04
CA GLY A 158 -0.66 0.74 10.32
C GLY A 158 -1.68 -0.37 10.61
N TYR A 159 -2.42 -0.85 9.62
CA TYR A 159 -3.32 -1.97 9.79
C TYR A 159 -2.57 -3.24 10.18
N GLN A 160 -3.11 -4.00 11.12
CA GLN A 160 -2.49 -5.23 11.62
C GLN A 160 -3.52 -6.37 11.64
N ASP A 161 -3.04 -7.59 11.41
CA ASP A 161 -3.86 -8.77 11.65
C ASP A 161 -3.98 -9.00 13.17
N LYS A 162 -5.20 -9.24 13.66
CA LYS A 162 -5.37 -9.70 15.03
C LYS A 162 -4.96 -11.17 15.10
N THR A 163 -3.89 -11.46 15.82
CA THR A 163 -3.51 -12.83 16.14
C THR A 163 -3.98 -13.12 17.57
N GLU A 164 -5.02 -13.94 17.72
CA GLU A 164 -5.43 -14.45 19.02
C GLU A 164 -4.59 -15.68 19.33
N TYR A 165 -3.75 -15.59 20.36
CA TYR A 165 -3.08 -16.74 20.90
C TYR A 165 -4.00 -17.39 21.95
N VAL A 166 -4.65 -18.48 21.63
CA VAL A 166 -5.31 -19.33 22.63
C VAL A 166 -4.22 -20.12 23.34
N VAL A 167 -3.81 -19.63 24.49
CA VAL A 167 -2.95 -20.41 25.38
C VAL A 167 -3.84 -21.45 26.04
N THR A 168 -3.87 -22.66 25.47
CA THR A 168 -4.44 -23.83 26.14
C THR A 168 -3.46 -24.23 27.25
N PRO A 169 -3.86 -24.15 28.54
CA PRO A 169 -3.00 -24.68 29.60
C PRO A 169 -2.76 -26.14 29.34
N ASN A 170 -1.48 -26.48 29.21
CA ASN A 170 -1.09 -27.90 29.12
C ASN A 170 -1.37 -28.51 30.48
N VAL A 171 -2.53 -29.12 30.64
CA VAL A 171 -2.83 -29.94 31.82
C VAL A 171 -1.91 -31.16 31.70
N GLN A 172 -0.76 -31.08 32.37
CA GLN A 172 0.00 -32.30 32.65
C GLN A 172 -0.96 -33.20 33.43
N GLN A 173 -1.41 -34.27 32.80
CA GLN A 173 -1.96 -35.41 33.55
C GLN A 173 -0.81 -35.90 34.42
N ASP A 174 -0.88 -35.61 35.70
CA ASP A 174 -0.10 -36.34 36.70
C ASP A 174 -0.53 -37.78 36.55
N ASN A 175 0.28 -38.54 35.85
CA ASN A 175 0.22 -39.99 35.92
C ASN A 175 0.71 -40.34 37.34
N ASP A 176 -0.22 -40.47 38.26
CA ASP A 176 -0.02 -41.10 39.55
C ASP A 176 0.42 -42.54 39.26
N TYR A 177 1.71 -42.73 39.02
CA TYR A 177 2.31 -44.05 39.08
C TYR A 177 2.34 -44.49 40.54
N ASN A 178 1.39 -45.33 40.90
CA ASN A 178 1.35 -45.92 42.22
C ASN A 178 2.60 -46.81 42.36
N ALA A 179 3.46 -46.47 43.34
CA ALA A 179 4.73 -47.17 43.58
C ALA A 179 4.56 -48.66 43.94
N ASP A 180 3.33 -49.11 44.13
CA ASP A 180 2.98 -50.51 44.47
C ASP A 180 2.87 -51.44 43.24
N ASP A 181 2.83 -50.87 42.02
CA ASP A 181 2.73 -51.70 40.79
C ASP A 181 4.07 -52.22 40.27
N ILE A 182 5.19 -51.99 40.98
CA ILE A 182 6.53 -52.40 40.56
C ILE A 182 7.04 -53.65 41.33
N ARG A 183 6.20 -54.28 42.17
CA ARG A 183 6.58 -55.48 42.91
C ARG A 183 5.70 -56.66 42.54
N SER A 184 6.02 -57.28 41.41
CA SER A 184 5.69 -58.72 41.18
C SER A 184 6.70 -59.34 40.23
#